data_9721aac4469cf6f4055fb2d386f1e0f5
#
_entry.id   9721aac4469cf6f4055fb2d386f1e0f5
#
_cell.length_a   1.000
_cell.length_b   1.000
_cell.length_c   1.000
_cell.angle_alpha   90.00
_cell.angle_beta   90.00
_cell.angle_gamma   90.00
#
_symmetry.space_group_name_H-M   'P 1'
#
loop_
_entity.id
_entity.type
_entity.pdbx_description
1 polymer ?
#
loop_
_entity_poly.entity_id
_entity_poly.type
_entity_poly.pdbx_seq_one_letter_code
_entity_poly.pdbx_strand_id
1 'polypeptide(L)'
;MSTVTKDVVIVGGGHNGLVAATYLAKAGKSVVILEANDEIGGATASVRAFPEFDAHLSRYSYLVALLPDQIVSDLGLNFVTVPRTVSSYTPDLNGAGLYISRQWDQATADSFASIPDGEADALAWQQFYGEVAMFAERIAPYMLQPLKSRSELKAEIDLPSIWEYLIEQPIGEIINTRFKSDLVKGVVLTDALIGTHVSADDLLANICFLYHLIGNGTGEWKVPKGGMGALVKELERVARAAGVEIRTNCKVTAIESNSNSVTAIIESGDRFEASQLLSNAAPQVLAKLRNEPKPKSLSGAQFKINMLLKKMPRLKSGISPELAFAGTFHISERFSQLETSYQESKAGKLPTCFPSEMYCHTLSDPSILSPELQAAGYQTLTLFGLHTPAELFDADNEATKATALAGFIAELDKYLVDPVSEIIARNSDGSPCIEAKTPLDLEEAISLPRGNIFHSDLTFPFREEGDSRRWGVETDDPRIFICGAGAQRGGGVSGIPGHNAAMAVLGK
;
A
#
# COMPACT_ATOMS: atom_id res chain seq x y z
N MET A 1 32.34 20.16 -9.02
CA MET A 1 31.71 19.67 -7.80
C MET A 1 31.35 20.85 -6.94
N SER A 2 30.08 21.09 -6.72
CA SER A 2 29.61 22.16 -5.84
C SER A 2 29.19 21.55 -4.49
N THR A 3 29.24 22.38 -3.42
CA THR A 3 28.71 21.99 -2.12
C THR A 3 27.54 22.92 -1.77
N VAL A 4 26.38 22.34 -1.47
CA VAL A 4 25.21 23.05 -1.00
C VAL A 4 25.00 22.70 0.46
N THR A 5 24.83 23.71 1.33
CA THR A 5 24.59 23.49 2.76
C THR A 5 23.13 23.78 3.11
N LYS A 6 22.52 22.89 3.88
CA LYS A 6 21.13 22.98 4.38
C LYS A 6 21.09 22.53 5.85
N ASP A 7 19.98 22.81 6.53
CA ASP A 7 19.75 22.19 7.84
C ASP A 7 19.44 20.71 7.66
N VAL A 8 18.63 20.35 6.64
CA VAL A 8 18.19 18.98 6.39
C VAL A 8 18.24 18.64 4.91
N VAL A 9 18.78 17.46 4.60
CA VAL A 9 18.72 16.82 3.28
C VAL A 9 17.77 15.63 3.37
N ILE A 10 16.86 15.48 2.39
CA ILE A 10 15.94 14.34 2.27
C ILE A 10 16.26 13.59 0.98
N VAL A 11 16.51 12.29 1.08
CA VAL A 11 16.78 11.40 -0.04
C VAL A 11 15.49 10.70 -0.47
N GLY A 12 14.98 11.06 -1.65
CA GLY A 12 13.75 10.54 -2.23
C GLY A 12 12.52 11.45 -2.04
N GLY A 13 11.88 11.81 -3.16
CA GLY A 13 10.74 12.73 -3.25
C GLY A 13 9.36 12.05 -3.21
N GLY A 14 9.22 10.86 -2.58
CA GLY A 14 7.94 10.23 -2.34
C GLY A 14 7.10 10.96 -1.29
N HIS A 15 5.82 10.58 -1.14
CA HIS A 15 4.85 11.27 -0.26
C HIS A 15 5.34 11.47 1.18
N ASN A 16 5.99 10.49 1.79
CA ASN A 16 6.52 10.61 3.16
C ASN A 16 7.66 11.64 3.26
N GLY A 17 8.55 11.68 2.25
CA GLY A 17 9.62 12.68 2.17
C GLY A 17 9.07 14.10 2.03
N LEU A 18 8.02 14.29 1.22
CA LEU A 18 7.31 15.57 1.08
C LEU A 18 6.63 16.02 2.37
N VAL A 19 6.02 15.08 3.11
CA VAL A 19 5.42 15.34 4.43
C VAL A 19 6.50 15.79 5.41
N ALA A 20 7.62 15.04 5.54
CA ALA A 20 8.72 15.38 6.42
C ALA A 20 9.31 16.77 6.10
N ALA A 21 9.58 17.03 4.81
CA ALA A 21 10.11 18.28 4.35
C ALA A 21 9.22 19.48 4.72
N THR A 22 7.91 19.32 4.54
CA THR A 22 6.94 20.38 4.82
C THR A 22 6.88 20.72 6.31
N TYR A 23 6.82 19.70 7.20
CA TYR A 23 6.87 19.92 8.65
C TYR A 23 8.15 20.64 9.08
N LEU A 24 9.31 20.21 8.56
CA LEU A 24 10.61 20.81 8.89
C LEU A 24 10.73 22.24 8.38
N ALA A 25 10.31 22.50 7.14
CA ALA A 25 10.33 23.85 6.57
C ALA A 25 9.38 24.81 7.29
N LYS A 26 8.16 24.37 7.66
CA LYS A 26 7.23 25.13 8.50
C LYS A 26 7.82 25.44 9.89
N ALA A 27 8.74 24.61 10.40
CA ALA A 27 9.46 24.86 11.64
C ALA A 27 10.74 25.73 11.44
N GLY A 28 10.95 26.30 10.27
CA GLY A 28 12.02 27.24 9.96
C GLY A 28 13.34 26.58 9.53
N LYS A 29 13.35 25.29 9.22
CA LYS A 29 14.54 24.58 8.69
C LYS A 29 14.69 24.82 7.20
N SER A 30 15.92 25.00 6.73
CA SER A 30 16.26 24.97 5.31
C SER A 30 16.33 23.51 4.85
N VAL A 31 15.47 23.11 3.90
CA VAL A 31 15.30 21.72 3.49
C VAL A 31 15.50 21.58 1.98
N VAL A 32 16.23 20.53 1.57
CA VAL A 32 16.28 20.09 0.16
C VAL A 32 15.90 18.63 0.05
N ILE A 33 15.06 18.32 -0.95
CA ILE A 33 14.73 16.96 -1.39
C ILE A 33 15.57 16.64 -2.63
N LEU A 34 16.22 15.48 -2.64
CA LEU A 34 16.96 14.92 -3.76
C LEU A 34 16.20 13.71 -4.30
N GLU A 35 15.61 13.85 -5.48
CA GLU A 35 14.87 12.78 -6.17
C GLU A 35 15.68 12.27 -7.36
N ALA A 36 15.77 10.93 -7.48
CA ALA A 36 16.55 10.29 -8.54
C ALA A 36 15.89 10.42 -9.92
N ASN A 37 14.56 10.36 -9.96
CA ASN A 37 13.77 10.42 -11.20
C ASN A 37 13.53 11.88 -11.63
N ASP A 38 12.97 12.07 -12.81
CA ASP A 38 12.56 13.37 -13.36
C ASP A 38 11.29 13.92 -12.71
N GLU A 39 10.49 13.03 -12.07
CA GLU A 39 9.26 13.37 -11.36
C GLU A 39 9.30 12.88 -9.90
N ILE A 40 8.63 13.61 -9.02
CA ILE A 40 8.43 13.23 -7.61
C ILE A 40 7.18 12.36 -7.46
N GLY A 41 7.04 11.72 -6.29
CA GLY A 41 5.85 10.95 -5.92
C GLY A 41 6.11 9.47 -5.69
N GLY A 42 7.15 8.90 -6.31
CA GLY A 42 7.50 7.49 -6.15
C GLY A 42 6.31 6.56 -6.43
N ALA A 43 5.97 5.67 -5.51
CA ALA A 43 4.84 4.75 -5.66
C ALA A 43 3.45 5.43 -5.70
N THR A 44 3.37 6.73 -5.41
CA THR A 44 2.10 7.49 -5.35
C THR A 44 1.83 8.27 -6.64
N ALA A 45 2.69 8.16 -7.65
CA ALA A 45 2.53 8.87 -8.93
C ALA A 45 1.36 8.31 -9.77
N SER A 46 0.65 9.20 -10.47
CA SER A 46 -0.29 8.82 -11.54
C SER A 46 0.39 8.99 -12.90
N VAL A 47 0.18 8.03 -13.79
CA VAL A 47 0.85 7.98 -15.10
C VAL A 47 -0.13 7.70 -16.22
N ARG A 48 0.21 8.13 -17.43
CA ARG A 48 -0.43 7.70 -18.68
C ARG A 48 0.21 6.38 -19.11
N ALA A 49 -0.24 5.26 -18.51
CA ALA A 49 0.30 3.93 -18.82
C ALA A 49 0.08 3.54 -20.30
N PHE A 50 -0.95 4.10 -20.95
CA PHE A 50 -1.30 3.89 -22.35
C PHE A 50 -1.25 5.22 -23.09
N PRO A 51 -0.14 5.55 -23.77
CA PRO A 51 0.11 6.91 -24.30
C PRO A 51 -0.92 7.43 -25.31
N GLU A 52 -1.61 6.52 -26.00
CA GLU A 52 -2.66 6.90 -26.99
C GLU A 52 -3.97 7.32 -26.30
N PHE A 53 -4.13 7.04 -25.01
CA PHE A 53 -5.33 7.34 -24.24
C PHE A 53 -5.03 8.39 -23.16
N ASP A 54 -5.88 9.39 -23.03
CA ASP A 54 -5.80 10.36 -21.94
C ASP A 54 -6.47 9.79 -20.67
N ALA A 55 -5.77 8.80 -20.09
CA ALA A 55 -6.15 8.07 -18.90
C ALA A 55 -4.97 8.08 -17.91
N HIS A 56 -5.18 8.65 -16.72
CA HIS A 56 -4.15 8.82 -15.68
C HIS A 56 -4.34 7.79 -14.58
N LEU A 57 -3.70 6.63 -14.73
CA LEU A 57 -3.80 5.54 -13.76
C LEU A 57 -2.82 5.74 -12.60
N SER A 58 -3.24 5.39 -11.42
CA SER A 58 -2.34 5.24 -10.25
C SER A 58 -1.56 3.94 -10.42
N ARG A 59 -0.29 4.07 -10.86
CA ARG A 59 0.48 2.91 -11.36
C ARG A 59 0.73 1.86 -10.30
N TYR A 60 1.03 2.26 -9.08
CA TYR A 60 1.42 1.36 -7.99
C TYR A 60 0.44 1.39 -6.82
N SER A 61 0.36 2.48 -6.09
CA SER A 61 -0.64 2.69 -5.03
C SER A 61 -1.90 3.33 -5.60
N TYR A 62 -3.06 3.04 -5.05
CA TYR A 62 -4.34 3.41 -5.66
C TYR A 62 -5.43 3.84 -4.67
N LEU A 63 -5.22 3.64 -3.36
CA LEU A 63 -6.16 4.02 -2.31
C LEU A 63 -5.44 4.76 -1.18
N VAL A 64 -6.20 5.56 -0.45
CA VAL A 64 -5.75 6.24 0.77
C VAL A 64 -6.60 5.78 1.93
N ALA A 65 -5.99 5.07 2.89
CA ALA A 65 -6.65 4.62 4.10
C ALA A 65 -5.98 5.17 5.35
N LEU A 66 -4.66 5.28 5.31
CA LEU A 66 -3.81 5.52 6.50
C LEU A 66 -3.34 6.97 6.64
N LEU A 67 -3.70 7.89 5.74
CA LEU A 67 -3.30 9.30 5.85
C LEU A 67 -4.11 9.98 6.96
N PRO A 68 -3.50 10.32 8.12
CA PRO A 68 -4.21 10.91 9.24
C PRO A 68 -4.75 12.30 8.91
N ASP A 69 -5.97 12.60 9.36
CA ASP A 69 -6.58 13.93 9.24
C ASP A 69 -5.74 15.02 9.91
N GLN A 70 -4.98 14.67 10.96
CA GLN A 70 -4.00 15.55 11.59
C GLN A 70 -2.94 16.04 10.58
N ILE A 71 -2.35 15.14 9.78
CA ILE A 71 -1.36 15.52 8.76
C ILE A 71 -2.00 16.41 7.69
N VAL A 72 -3.22 16.06 7.25
CA VAL A 72 -3.98 16.86 6.27
C VAL A 72 -4.18 18.29 6.81
N SER A 73 -4.62 18.41 8.06
CA SER A 73 -4.86 19.69 8.74
C SER A 73 -3.57 20.48 8.97
N ASP A 74 -2.53 19.87 9.54
CA ASP A 74 -1.27 20.54 9.91
C ASP A 74 -0.55 21.11 8.68
N LEU A 75 -0.57 20.36 7.58
CA LEU A 75 0.06 20.79 6.34
C LEU A 75 -0.82 21.75 5.53
N GLY A 76 -2.12 21.79 5.78
CA GLY A 76 -3.08 22.58 5.02
C GLY A 76 -3.29 21.99 3.62
N LEU A 77 -3.44 20.67 3.55
CA LEU A 77 -3.68 19.97 2.29
C LEU A 77 -5.11 20.20 1.81
N ASN A 78 -5.25 20.61 0.57
CA ASN A 78 -6.54 20.81 -0.07
C ASN A 78 -6.72 19.71 -1.15
N PHE A 79 -7.00 18.49 -0.70
CA PHE A 79 -7.31 17.41 -1.60
C PHE A 79 -8.59 16.68 -1.15
N VAL A 80 -9.31 16.12 -2.11
CA VAL A 80 -10.62 15.51 -1.88
C VAL A 80 -10.51 14.00 -2.03
N THR A 81 -11.11 13.26 -1.12
CA THR A 81 -11.27 11.82 -1.21
C THR A 81 -12.73 11.44 -1.35
N VAL A 82 -13.01 10.39 -2.11
CA VAL A 82 -14.35 9.84 -2.32
C VAL A 82 -14.46 8.54 -1.53
N PRO A 83 -15.42 8.40 -0.59
CA PRO A 83 -15.67 7.16 0.11
C PRO A 83 -16.26 6.12 -0.84
N ARG A 84 -16.00 4.84 -0.59
CA ARG A 84 -16.66 3.74 -1.28
C ARG A 84 -17.93 3.33 -0.54
N THR A 85 -18.97 2.97 -1.28
CA THR A 85 -20.26 2.51 -0.73
C THR A 85 -20.28 1.01 -0.46
N VAL A 86 -19.44 0.26 -1.17
CA VAL A 86 -19.26 -1.19 -1.05
C VAL A 86 -17.89 -1.45 -0.45
N SER A 87 -17.80 -2.36 0.51
CA SER A 87 -16.53 -2.85 1.04
C SER A 87 -15.90 -3.82 0.05
N SER A 88 -16.61 -4.91 -0.27
CA SER A 88 -16.09 -5.92 -1.19
C SER A 88 -17.19 -6.75 -1.85
N TYR A 89 -16.84 -7.38 -2.95
CA TYR A 89 -17.57 -8.48 -3.54
C TYR A 89 -16.61 -9.61 -3.92
N THR A 90 -16.88 -10.82 -3.42
CA THR A 90 -16.10 -12.02 -3.70
C THR A 90 -17.01 -13.03 -4.40
N PRO A 91 -16.91 -13.19 -5.73
CA PRO A 91 -17.75 -14.15 -6.48
C PRO A 91 -17.40 -15.59 -6.08
N ASP A 92 -18.40 -16.44 -6.13
CA ASP A 92 -18.24 -17.88 -6.00
C ASP A 92 -18.59 -18.58 -7.32
N LEU A 93 -17.75 -19.50 -7.77
CA LEU A 93 -18.03 -20.28 -8.99
C LEU A 93 -19.26 -21.19 -8.85
N ASN A 94 -19.63 -21.54 -7.61
CA ASN A 94 -20.74 -22.43 -7.30
C ASN A 94 -21.99 -21.70 -6.75
N GLY A 95 -21.98 -20.37 -6.72
CA GLY A 95 -23.04 -19.58 -6.11
C GLY A 95 -22.99 -18.09 -6.45
N ALA A 96 -23.76 -17.29 -5.71
CA ALA A 96 -23.84 -15.85 -5.91
C ALA A 96 -22.58 -15.09 -5.48
N GLY A 97 -21.81 -15.66 -4.55
CA GLY A 97 -20.66 -15.00 -3.92
C GLY A 97 -21.06 -14.19 -2.68
N LEU A 98 -20.07 -13.52 -2.09
CA LEU A 98 -20.23 -12.72 -0.86
C LEU A 98 -20.14 -11.23 -1.18
N TYR A 99 -21.24 -10.50 -1.03
CA TYR A 99 -21.33 -9.06 -1.17
C TYR A 99 -21.39 -8.39 0.20
N ILE A 100 -20.55 -7.38 0.43
CA ILE A 100 -20.44 -6.67 1.71
C ILE A 100 -20.52 -5.18 1.45
N SER A 101 -21.62 -4.56 1.91
CA SER A 101 -21.78 -3.11 1.93
C SER A 101 -20.88 -2.48 2.99
N ARG A 102 -20.50 -1.22 2.79
CA ARG A 102 -19.72 -0.45 3.77
C ARG A 102 -20.44 -0.34 5.12
N GLN A 103 -21.74 -0.13 5.08
CA GLN A 103 -22.61 -0.21 6.25
C GLN A 103 -23.47 -1.46 6.12
N TRP A 104 -23.55 -2.24 7.19
CA TRP A 104 -24.36 -3.45 7.19
C TRP A 104 -25.80 -3.15 6.77
N ASP A 105 -26.26 -3.80 5.71
CA ASP A 105 -27.58 -3.63 5.13
C ASP A 105 -28.23 -4.98 4.81
N GLN A 106 -29.47 -4.95 4.29
CA GLN A 106 -30.20 -6.16 3.93
C GLN A 106 -29.49 -6.93 2.80
N ALA A 107 -28.89 -6.24 1.82
CA ALA A 107 -28.18 -6.91 0.72
C ALA A 107 -26.97 -7.71 1.24
N THR A 108 -26.26 -7.18 2.22
CA THR A 108 -25.17 -7.89 2.92
C THR A 108 -25.72 -9.11 3.67
N ALA A 109 -26.81 -8.94 4.44
CA ALA A 109 -27.42 -10.04 5.17
C ALA A 109 -27.90 -11.18 4.24
N ASP A 110 -28.58 -10.82 3.14
CA ASP A 110 -29.04 -11.78 2.12
C ASP A 110 -27.86 -12.49 1.44
N SER A 111 -26.76 -11.77 1.22
CA SER A 111 -25.55 -12.35 0.65
C SER A 111 -24.92 -13.39 1.58
N PHE A 112 -24.81 -13.11 2.87
CA PHE A 112 -24.34 -14.11 3.84
C PHE A 112 -25.29 -15.32 3.88
N ALA A 113 -26.62 -15.11 3.89
CA ALA A 113 -27.59 -16.20 3.89
C ALA A 113 -27.52 -17.09 2.63
N SER A 114 -26.98 -16.58 1.53
CA SER A 114 -26.87 -17.31 0.25
C SER A 114 -25.67 -18.25 0.15
N ILE A 115 -24.71 -18.17 1.08
CA ILE A 115 -23.51 -19.00 1.08
C ILE A 115 -23.55 -20.07 2.17
N PRO A 116 -22.86 -21.22 1.99
CA PRO A 116 -22.77 -22.25 3.03
C PRO A 116 -22.22 -21.69 4.35
N ASP A 117 -22.87 -22.02 5.45
CA ASP A 117 -22.58 -21.57 6.83
C ASP A 117 -22.66 -20.04 7.06
N GLY A 118 -23.12 -19.28 6.07
CA GLY A 118 -23.07 -17.82 6.07
C GLY A 118 -23.96 -17.15 7.12
N GLU A 119 -25.15 -17.71 7.46
CA GLU A 119 -26.01 -17.13 8.51
C GLU A 119 -25.29 -17.09 9.88
N ALA A 120 -24.55 -18.16 10.23
CA ALA A 120 -23.77 -18.19 11.46
C ALA A 120 -22.59 -17.19 11.39
N ASP A 121 -21.95 -17.09 10.23
CA ASP A 121 -20.82 -16.21 10.01
C ASP A 121 -21.23 -14.73 9.93
N ALA A 122 -22.46 -14.39 9.56
CA ALA A 122 -22.99 -13.04 9.55
C ALA A 122 -22.92 -12.36 10.93
N LEU A 123 -23.31 -13.09 11.99
CA LEU A 123 -23.22 -12.60 13.36
C LEU A 123 -21.75 -12.52 13.82
N ALA A 124 -20.96 -13.55 13.52
CA ALA A 124 -19.53 -13.57 13.85
C ALA A 124 -18.78 -12.42 13.17
N TRP A 125 -19.12 -12.12 11.91
CA TRP A 125 -18.56 -10.98 11.15
C TRP A 125 -18.81 -9.64 11.84
N GLN A 126 -20.07 -9.36 12.21
CA GLN A 126 -20.42 -8.10 12.88
C GLN A 126 -19.69 -7.95 14.22
N GLN A 127 -19.60 -9.04 15.00
CA GLN A 127 -18.89 -9.02 16.27
C GLN A 127 -17.37 -8.80 16.07
N PHE A 128 -16.76 -9.56 15.16
CA PHE A 128 -15.32 -9.47 14.88
C PHE A 128 -14.92 -8.08 14.40
N TYR A 129 -15.60 -7.55 13.36
CA TYR A 129 -15.27 -6.21 12.85
C TYR A 129 -15.69 -5.09 13.80
N GLY A 130 -16.67 -5.31 14.67
CA GLY A 130 -16.97 -4.39 15.78
C GLY A 130 -15.79 -4.30 16.78
N GLU A 131 -15.20 -5.43 17.14
CA GLU A 131 -14.02 -5.49 18.01
C GLU A 131 -12.77 -4.88 17.33
N VAL A 132 -12.55 -5.19 16.05
CA VAL A 132 -11.47 -4.59 15.26
C VAL A 132 -11.62 -3.06 15.15
N ALA A 133 -12.84 -2.56 14.95
CA ALA A 133 -13.10 -1.12 14.91
C ALA A 133 -12.80 -0.44 16.24
N MET A 134 -13.19 -1.04 17.39
CA MET A 134 -12.83 -0.53 18.71
C MET A 134 -11.30 -0.47 18.92
N PHE A 135 -10.59 -1.50 18.46
CA PHE A 135 -9.13 -1.53 18.53
C PHE A 135 -8.50 -0.45 17.64
N ALA A 136 -8.98 -0.32 16.40
CA ALA A 136 -8.49 0.69 15.45
C ALA A 136 -8.68 2.12 15.98
N GLU A 137 -9.84 2.43 16.55
CA GLU A 137 -10.13 3.72 17.17
C GLU A 137 -9.16 4.05 18.29
N ARG A 138 -8.85 3.07 19.17
CA ARG A 138 -7.94 3.30 20.29
C ARG A 138 -6.47 3.38 19.90
N ILE A 139 -6.04 2.64 18.87
CA ILE A 139 -4.63 2.61 18.47
C ILE A 139 -4.24 3.73 17.51
N ALA A 140 -5.16 4.22 16.68
CA ALA A 140 -4.89 5.24 15.66
C ALA A 140 -4.19 6.50 16.19
N PRO A 141 -4.56 7.08 17.36
CA PRO A 141 -3.87 8.25 17.91
C PRO A 141 -2.39 8.04 18.18
N TYR A 142 -1.96 6.81 18.51
CA TYR A 142 -0.57 6.49 18.81
C TYR A 142 0.32 6.41 17.57
N MET A 143 -0.26 6.44 16.37
CA MET A 143 0.51 6.44 15.13
C MET A 143 1.34 7.72 14.94
N LEU A 144 0.92 8.84 15.53
CA LEU A 144 1.58 10.16 15.45
C LEU A 144 2.19 10.62 16.79
N GLN A 145 2.32 9.72 17.76
CA GLN A 145 2.93 10.01 19.07
C GLN A 145 4.28 9.30 19.24
N PRO A 146 5.11 9.69 20.20
CA PRO A 146 6.28 8.89 20.60
C PRO A 146 5.87 7.44 20.89
N LEU A 147 6.74 6.49 20.50
CA LEU A 147 6.48 5.07 20.72
C LEU A 147 6.37 4.76 22.22
N LYS A 148 5.30 4.10 22.58
CA LYS A 148 5.16 3.43 23.87
C LYS A 148 5.80 2.05 23.82
N SER A 149 6.20 1.51 24.96
CA SER A 149 6.56 0.10 25.05
C SER A 149 5.31 -0.78 24.83
N ARG A 150 5.53 -2.05 24.51
CA ARG A 150 4.45 -3.03 24.35
C ARG A 150 3.51 -3.08 25.54
N SER A 151 4.09 -3.12 26.76
CA SER A 151 3.32 -3.18 28.01
C SER A 151 2.54 -1.88 28.27
N GLU A 152 3.15 -0.71 28.02
CA GLU A 152 2.48 0.59 28.14
C GLU A 152 1.31 0.71 27.18
N LEU A 153 1.52 0.37 25.89
CA LEU A 153 0.46 0.47 24.88
C LEU A 153 -0.68 -0.52 25.16
N LYS A 154 -0.35 -1.77 25.57
CA LYS A 154 -1.35 -2.77 25.96
C LYS A 154 -2.25 -2.28 27.11
N ALA A 155 -1.65 -1.65 28.10
CA ALA A 155 -2.38 -1.10 29.24
C ALA A 155 -3.30 0.08 28.83
N GLU A 156 -2.85 0.94 27.93
CA GLU A 156 -3.63 2.10 27.48
C GLU A 156 -4.74 1.73 26.51
N ILE A 157 -4.53 0.75 25.63
CA ILE A 157 -5.57 0.23 24.73
C ILE A 157 -6.69 -0.41 25.56
N ASP A 158 -6.35 -1.09 26.66
CA ASP A 158 -7.31 -1.70 27.62
C ASP A 158 -8.42 -2.56 26.93
N LEU A 159 -7.98 -3.41 26.02
CA LEU A 159 -8.80 -4.39 25.29
C LEU A 159 -8.07 -5.74 25.32
N PRO A 160 -7.91 -6.40 26.51
CA PRO A 160 -7.02 -7.53 26.65
C PRO A 160 -7.35 -8.72 25.75
N SER A 161 -8.63 -9.05 25.56
CA SER A 161 -9.04 -10.15 24.70
C SER A 161 -8.79 -9.86 23.22
N ILE A 162 -8.99 -8.61 22.79
CA ILE A 162 -8.75 -8.20 21.40
C ILE A 162 -7.24 -8.11 21.14
N TRP A 163 -6.48 -7.59 22.09
CA TRP A 163 -5.01 -7.57 22.03
C TRP A 163 -4.45 -8.99 21.85
N GLU A 164 -4.99 -9.97 22.57
CA GLU A 164 -4.53 -11.35 22.49
C GLU A 164 -4.55 -11.88 21.06
N TYR A 165 -5.69 -11.82 20.38
CA TYR A 165 -5.80 -12.40 19.04
C TYR A 165 -5.31 -11.48 17.91
N LEU A 166 -5.21 -10.15 18.11
CA LEU A 166 -4.65 -9.27 17.08
C LEU A 166 -3.13 -9.12 17.16
N ILE A 167 -2.51 -9.33 18.33
CA ILE A 167 -1.10 -9.02 18.57
C ILE A 167 -0.29 -10.24 19.01
N GLU A 168 -0.87 -11.14 19.83
CA GLU A 168 -0.09 -12.19 20.51
C GLU A 168 -0.24 -13.57 19.82
N GLN A 169 -1.34 -13.81 19.12
CA GLN A 169 -1.65 -15.08 18.46
C GLN A 169 -1.77 -14.89 16.94
N PRO A 170 -1.39 -15.88 16.11
CA PRO A 170 -1.59 -15.80 14.67
C PRO A 170 -3.05 -15.55 14.30
N ILE A 171 -3.28 -14.68 13.33
CA ILE A 171 -4.65 -14.31 12.89
C ILE A 171 -5.46 -15.51 12.37
N GLY A 172 -4.79 -16.52 11.84
CA GLY A 172 -5.43 -17.77 11.41
C GLY A 172 -6.19 -18.49 12.53
N GLU A 173 -5.73 -18.40 13.78
CA GLU A 173 -6.40 -19.03 14.91
C GLU A 173 -7.77 -18.40 15.18
N ILE A 174 -7.86 -17.08 15.25
CA ILE A 174 -9.13 -16.39 15.48
C ILE A 174 -10.08 -16.51 14.30
N ILE A 175 -9.55 -16.45 13.06
CA ILE A 175 -10.35 -16.66 11.83
C ILE A 175 -10.98 -18.07 11.86
N ASN A 176 -10.18 -19.11 12.14
CA ASN A 176 -10.69 -20.49 12.16
C ASN A 176 -11.65 -20.78 13.31
N THR A 177 -11.48 -20.08 14.44
CA THR A 177 -12.36 -20.23 15.61
C THR A 177 -13.71 -19.55 15.40
N ARG A 178 -13.74 -18.36 14.79
CA ARG A 178 -14.95 -17.54 14.67
C ARG A 178 -15.79 -17.85 13.45
N PHE A 179 -15.16 -18.18 12.32
CA PHE A 179 -15.85 -18.38 11.05
C PHE A 179 -15.86 -19.84 10.63
N LYS A 180 -16.92 -20.24 9.90
CA LYS A 180 -17.09 -21.59 9.37
C LYS A 180 -16.89 -21.64 7.87
N SER A 181 -17.47 -20.69 7.14
CA SER A 181 -17.38 -20.61 5.68
C SER A 181 -15.95 -20.33 5.24
N ASP A 182 -15.42 -21.18 4.36
CA ASP A 182 -14.08 -21.00 3.75
C ASP A 182 -13.97 -19.69 2.96
N LEU A 183 -15.10 -19.25 2.37
CA LEU A 183 -15.18 -17.99 1.64
C LEU A 183 -15.07 -16.79 2.60
N VAL A 184 -15.83 -16.79 3.71
CA VAL A 184 -15.78 -15.71 4.72
C VAL A 184 -14.40 -15.62 5.36
N LYS A 185 -13.82 -16.76 5.73
CA LYS A 185 -12.46 -16.84 6.27
C LYS A 185 -11.43 -16.21 5.32
N GLY A 186 -11.56 -16.48 4.02
CA GLY A 186 -10.67 -15.96 3.00
C GLY A 186 -10.79 -14.44 2.87
N VAL A 187 -12.01 -13.89 2.87
CA VAL A 187 -12.23 -12.43 2.81
C VAL A 187 -11.64 -11.72 4.03
N VAL A 188 -11.66 -12.35 5.21
CA VAL A 188 -10.98 -11.79 6.40
C VAL A 188 -9.47 -11.88 6.26
N LEU A 189 -8.94 -13.02 5.78
CA LEU A 189 -7.50 -13.27 5.68
C LEU A 189 -6.83 -12.40 4.62
N THR A 190 -7.51 -12.06 3.52
CA THR A 190 -6.90 -11.29 2.43
C THR A 190 -6.32 -9.96 2.90
N ASP A 191 -6.99 -9.25 3.83
CA ASP A 191 -6.50 -8.01 4.42
C ASP A 191 -5.16 -8.18 5.18
N ALA A 192 -4.84 -9.39 5.60
CA ALA A 192 -3.58 -9.74 6.26
C ALA A 192 -2.43 -10.07 5.27
N LEU A 193 -2.73 -10.20 3.97
CA LEU A 193 -1.79 -10.68 2.98
C LEU A 193 -1.40 -9.64 1.93
N ILE A 194 -2.04 -8.47 1.93
CA ILE A 194 -1.77 -7.42 0.95
C ILE A 194 -0.33 -6.90 1.09
N GLY A 195 0.52 -7.30 0.15
CA GLY A 195 1.94 -6.93 0.14
C GLY A 195 2.85 -7.74 1.07
N THR A 196 2.33 -8.76 1.76
CA THR A 196 3.07 -9.62 2.69
C THR A 196 3.00 -11.08 2.24
N HIS A 197 4.15 -11.76 2.13
CA HIS A 197 4.24 -13.16 1.71
C HIS A 197 4.39 -14.08 2.91
N VAL A 198 3.29 -14.35 3.58
CA VAL A 198 3.22 -15.19 4.78
C VAL A 198 1.95 -16.05 4.78
N SER A 199 1.87 -17.04 5.67
CA SER A 199 0.63 -17.78 5.93
C SER A 199 -0.19 -17.11 7.03
N ALA A 200 -1.42 -17.58 7.22
CA ALA A 200 -2.30 -17.17 8.33
C ALA A 200 -1.70 -17.47 9.72
N ASP A 201 -0.71 -18.38 9.79
CA ASP A 201 -0.05 -18.78 11.05
C ASP A 201 1.16 -17.90 11.41
N ASP A 202 1.46 -16.86 10.62
CA ASP A 202 2.58 -15.95 10.87
C ASP A 202 2.08 -14.62 11.46
N LEU A 203 2.73 -14.15 12.53
CA LEU A 203 2.38 -12.86 13.16
C LEU A 203 2.57 -11.65 12.25
N LEU A 204 3.36 -11.75 11.18
CA LEU A 204 3.44 -10.69 10.17
C LEU A 204 2.11 -10.48 9.44
N ALA A 205 1.28 -11.53 9.31
CA ALA A 205 -0.09 -11.41 8.81
C ALA A 205 -0.94 -10.50 9.71
N ASN A 206 -0.80 -10.63 11.03
CA ASN A 206 -1.51 -9.77 11.99
C ASN A 206 -1.11 -8.30 11.83
N ILE A 207 0.19 -8.04 11.62
CA ILE A 207 0.67 -6.65 11.44
C ILE A 207 0.09 -6.06 10.17
N CYS A 208 0.10 -6.81 9.06
CA CYS A 208 -0.50 -6.38 7.80
C CYS A 208 -2.01 -6.12 7.96
N PHE A 209 -2.74 -7.04 8.58
CA PHE A 209 -4.17 -6.89 8.90
C PHE A 209 -4.45 -5.63 9.71
N LEU A 210 -3.66 -5.39 10.77
CA LEU A 210 -3.82 -4.21 11.61
C LEU A 210 -3.66 -2.92 10.79
N TYR A 211 -2.60 -2.80 9.99
CA TYR A 211 -2.37 -1.62 9.16
C TYR A 211 -3.45 -1.42 8.10
N HIS A 212 -4.04 -2.51 7.57
CA HIS A 212 -5.17 -2.42 6.66
C HIS A 212 -6.41 -1.82 7.32
N LEU A 213 -6.64 -2.10 8.59
CA LEU A 213 -7.89 -1.79 9.31
C LEU A 213 -7.80 -0.59 10.26
N ILE A 214 -6.61 -0.09 10.59
CA ILE A 214 -6.50 1.13 11.41
C ILE A 214 -7.18 2.31 10.72
N GLY A 215 -6.84 2.60 9.48
CA GLY A 215 -7.38 3.64 8.62
C GLY A 215 -7.84 4.85 9.41
N ASN A 216 -7.08 5.76 9.85
CA ASN A 216 -7.48 6.95 10.64
C ASN A 216 -8.48 6.65 11.80
N GLY A 217 -8.48 5.42 12.32
CA GLY A 217 -9.40 4.91 13.35
C GLY A 217 -10.75 4.41 12.84
N THR A 218 -11.03 4.49 11.55
CA THR A 218 -12.32 4.10 10.95
C THR A 218 -12.26 2.88 10.04
N GLY A 219 -11.07 2.44 9.67
CA GLY A 219 -10.86 1.39 8.67
C GLY A 219 -11.37 1.75 7.26
N GLU A 220 -11.60 3.03 6.98
CA GLU A 220 -12.18 3.45 5.72
C GLU A 220 -11.13 3.65 4.62
N TRP A 221 -11.35 3.00 3.49
CA TRP A 221 -10.53 3.16 2.29
C TRP A 221 -11.20 4.15 1.33
N LYS A 222 -10.46 5.18 0.93
CA LYS A 222 -10.95 6.29 0.10
C LYS A 222 -10.19 6.38 -1.20
N VAL A 223 -10.87 6.81 -2.25
CA VAL A 223 -10.29 7.10 -3.56
C VAL A 223 -9.94 8.58 -3.61
N PRO A 224 -8.68 8.97 -3.88
CA PRO A 224 -8.35 10.38 -4.08
C PRO A 224 -8.91 10.87 -5.41
N LYS A 225 -9.64 11.97 -5.40
CA LYS A 225 -10.16 12.60 -6.62
C LYS A 225 -9.01 13.13 -7.48
N GLY A 226 -8.96 12.71 -8.75
CA GLY A 226 -7.83 12.96 -9.65
C GLY A 226 -6.69 11.94 -9.52
N GLY A 227 -6.94 10.81 -8.85
CA GLY A 227 -5.98 9.74 -8.62
C GLY A 227 -4.91 10.07 -7.58
N MET A 228 -3.98 9.16 -7.36
CA MET A 228 -2.93 9.32 -6.36
C MET A 228 -1.99 10.49 -6.66
N GLY A 229 -1.77 10.81 -7.94
CA GLY A 229 -0.99 11.97 -8.35
C GLY A 229 -1.56 13.31 -7.88
N ALA A 230 -2.87 13.40 -7.61
CA ALA A 230 -3.46 14.60 -7.03
C ALA A 230 -2.95 14.85 -5.61
N LEU A 231 -2.78 13.81 -4.80
CA LEU A 231 -2.17 13.91 -3.48
C LEU A 231 -0.71 14.38 -3.57
N VAL A 232 0.07 13.81 -4.51
CA VAL A 232 1.48 14.21 -4.72
C VAL A 232 1.58 15.69 -5.10
N LYS A 233 0.75 16.14 -6.06
CA LYS A 233 0.73 17.56 -6.50
C LYS A 233 0.40 18.49 -5.33
N GLU A 234 -0.51 18.10 -4.47
CA GLU A 234 -0.89 18.90 -3.31
C GLU A 234 0.22 18.92 -2.25
N LEU A 235 0.87 17.79 -1.97
CA LEU A 235 2.04 17.73 -1.09
C LEU A 235 3.21 18.55 -1.64
N GLU A 236 3.46 18.49 -2.94
CA GLU A 236 4.48 19.34 -3.59
C GLU A 236 4.16 20.82 -3.45
N ARG A 237 2.91 21.20 -3.70
CA ARG A 237 2.45 22.59 -3.58
C ARG A 237 2.74 23.15 -2.18
N VAL A 238 2.36 22.43 -1.12
CA VAL A 238 2.56 22.89 0.26
C VAL A 238 4.04 22.88 0.65
N ALA A 239 4.83 21.90 0.18
CA ALA A 239 6.26 21.82 0.42
C ALA A 239 7.00 23.03 -0.20
N ARG A 240 6.73 23.33 -1.48
CA ARG A 240 7.31 24.50 -2.16
C ARG A 240 6.86 25.82 -1.53
N ALA A 241 5.59 25.93 -1.15
CA ALA A 241 5.05 27.11 -0.46
C ALA A 241 5.73 27.34 0.91
N ALA A 242 6.16 26.26 1.59
CA ALA A 242 6.94 26.34 2.83
C ALA A 242 8.44 26.63 2.60
N GLY A 243 8.90 26.73 1.36
CA GLY A 243 10.30 27.01 1.02
C GLY A 243 11.20 25.79 0.84
N VAL A 244 10.62 24.58 0.70
CA VAL A 244 11.38 23.37 0.40
C VAL A 244 11.95 23.45 -1.02
N GLU A 245 13.27 23.22 -1.15
CA GLU A 245 13.93 23.03 -2.43
C GLU A 245 13.74 21.56 -2.88
N ILE A 246 13.22 21.34 -4.07
CA ILE A 246 13.03 20.01 -4.65
C ILE A 246 13.86 19.92 -5.93
N ARG A 247 14.79 18.97 -5.96
CA ARG A 247 15.67 18.69 -7.11
C ARG A 247 15.37 17.27 -7.63
N THR A 248 14.95 17.19 -8.87
CA THR A 248 14.80 15.95 -9.64
C THR A 248 16.07 15.65 -10.43
N ASN A 249 16.18 14.43 -10.98
CA ASN A 249 17.40 13.95 -11.66
C ASN A 249 18.67 14.10 -10.79
N CYS A 250 18.51 13.93 -9.47
CA CYS A 250 19.54 14.07 -8.45
C CYS A 250 19.73 12.77 -7.67
N LYS A 251 20.10 11.69 -8.39
CA LYS A 251 20.31 10.37 -7.80
C LYS A 251 21.47 10.40 -6.80
N VAL A 252 21.17 10.17 -5.53
CA VAL A 252 22.17 10.01 -4.47
C VAL A 252 22.89 8.67 -4.67
N THR A 253 24.23 8.71 -4.63
CA THR A 253 25.08 7.54 -4.85
C THR A 253 25.90 7.17 -3.61
N ALA A 254 26.09 8.10 -2.67
CA ALA A 254 26.75 7.85 -1.40
C ALA A 254 26.25 8.81 -0.32
N ILE A 255 26.32 8.35 0.93
CA ILE A 255 26.07 9.15 2.13
C ILE A 255 27.28 8.99 3.05
N GLU A 256 27.89 10.12 3.41
CA GLU A 256 29.02 10.21 4.34
C GLU A 256 28.56 10.94 5.61
N SER A 257 28.88 10.43 6.78
CA SER A 257 28.58 11.07 8.06
C SER A 257 29.87 11.22 8.89
N ASN A 258 29.95 12.31 9.63
CA ASN A 258 31.02 12.57 10.59
C ASN A 258 30.44 13.19 11.88
N SER A 259 31.27 13.58 12.82
CA SER A 259 30.84 14.15 14.10
C SER A 259 30.03 15.46 13.97
N ASN A 260 30.13 16.18 12.86
CA ASN A 260 29.58 17.53 12.70
C ASN A 260 28.43 17.59 11.68
N SER A 261 28.48 16.79 10.63
CA SER A 261 27.56 16.87 9.49
C SER A 261 27.35 15.52 8.83
N VAL A 262 26.31 15.44 8.00
CA VAL A 262 26.06 14.36 7.05
C VAL A 262 26.02 14.93 5.65
N THR A 263 26.59 14.21 4.68
CA THR A 263 26.69 14.65 3.27
C THR A 263 26.08 13.61 2.35
N ALA A 264 25.10 14.01 1.54
CA ALA A 264 24.64 13.22 0.39
C ALA A 264 25.42 13.62 -0.86
N ILE A 265 25.93 12.64 -1.60
CA ILE A 265 26.68 12.82 -2.85
C ILE A 265 25.81 12.29 -3.98
N ILE A 266 25.57 13.12 -5.00
CA ILE A 266 24.79 12.73 -6.17
C ILE A 266 25.68 12.27 -7.32
N GLU A 267 25.09 11.65 -8.33
CA GLU A 267 25.79 11.06 -9.48
C GLU A 267 26.71 12.04 -10.24
N SER A 268 26.36 13.34 -10.27
CA SER A 268 27.24 14.39 -10.84
C SER A 268 28.50 14.69 -9.99
N GLY A 269 28.58 14.14 -8.79
CA GLY A 269 29.61 14.42 -7.80
C GLY A 269 29.36 15.67 -6.96
N ASP A 270 28.22 16.36 -7.13
CA ASP A 270 27.88 17.48 -6.27
C ASP A 270 27.46 16.96 -4.87
N ARG A 271 27.72 17.78 -3.87
CA ARG A 271 27.62 17.44 -2.44
C ARG A 271 26.54 18.28 -1.75
N PHE A 272 25.71 17.63 -0.95
CA PHE A 272 24.70 18.28 -0.13
C PHE A 272 25.00 17.99 1.33
N GLU A 273 25.53 18.98 2.02
CA GLU A 273 25.90 18.88 3.42
C GLU A 273 24.79 19.41 4.32
N ALA A 274 24.49 18.69 5.40
CA ALA A 274 23.46 19.06 6.35
C ALA A 274 23.78 18.64 7.78
N SER A 275 23.09 19.25 8.75
CA SER A 275 23.10 18.78 10.14
C SER A 275 22.46 17.43 10.29
N GLN A 276 21.44 17.14 9.47
CA GLN A 276 20.68 15.90 9.50
C GLN A 276 20.23 15.48 8.10
N LEU A 277 20.07 14.15 7.91
CA LEU A 277 19.59 13.53 6.68
C LEU A 277 18.42 12.62 6.99
N LEU A 278 17.36 12.74 6.18
CA LEU A 278 16.22 11.83 6.22
C LEU A 278 16.22 10.95 4.96
N SER A 279 16.15 9.64 5.15
CA SER A 279 16.02 8.69 4.05
C SER A 279 14.55 8.34 3.85
N ASN A 280 14.00 8.74 2.71
CA ASN A 280 12.71 8.26 2.23
C ASN A 280 12.87 6.99 1.36
N ALA A 281 14.09 6.60 1.05
CA ALA A 281 14.42 5.33 0.44
C ALA A 281 14.35 4.18 1.48
N ALA A 282 14.23 2.96 0.98
CA ALA A 282 14.18 1.77 1.83
C ALA A 282 15.45 1.60 2.68
N PRO A 283 15.37 0.95 3.87
CA PRO A 283 16.53 0.70 4.72
C PRO A 283 17.69 0.01 4.01
N GLN A 284 17.41 -0.93 3.10
CA GLN A 284 18.44 -1.62 2.31
C GLN A 284 19.15 -0.68 1.32
N VAL A 285 18.42 0.30 0.77
CA VAL A 285 18.99 1.33 -0.10
C VAL A 285 19.85 2.29 0.73
N LEU A 286 19.37 2.72 1.90
CA LEU A 286 20.14 3.54 2.83
C LEU A 286 21.44 2.84 3.23
N ALA A 287 21.40 1.57 3.62
CA ALA A 287 22.58 0.78 3.97
C ALA A 287 23.58 0.70 2.80
N LYS A 288 23.09 0.50 1.56
CA LYS A 288 23.94 0.53 0.36
C LYS A 288 24.62 1.89 0.17
N LEU A 289 23.90 3.01 0.36
CA LEU A 289 24.43 4.37 0.22
C LEU A 289 25.47 4.70 1.28
N ARG A 290 25.37 4.10 2.48
CA ARG A 290 26.34 4.22 3.58
C ARG A 290 27.47 3.18 3.54
N ASN A 291 27.46 2.27 2.55
CA ASN A 291 28.39 1.14 2.45
C ASN A 291 28.33 0.22 3.69
N GLU A 292 27.14 -0.08 4.18
CA GLU A 292 26.84 -0.91 5.34
C GLU A 292 26.16 -2.22 4.92
N PRO A 293 26.17 -3.24 5.81
CA PRO A 293 25.41 -4.46 5.59
C PRO A 293 23.91 -4.18 5.42
N LYS A 294 23.33 -4.76 4.38
CA LYS A 294 21.88 -4.60 4.12
C LYS A 294 21.06 -5.33 5.20
N PRO A 295 20.05 -4.69 5.79
CA PRO A 295 19.11 -5.39 6.66
C PRO A 295 18.32 -6.44 5.86
N LYS A 296 17.94 -7.52 6.53
CA LYS A 296 17.07 -8.54 5.95
C LYS A 296 15.62 -8.06 5.98
N SER A 297 14.87 -8.41 4.95
CA SER A 297 13.40 -8.28 4.90
C SER A 297 12.85 -9.32 3.93
N LEU A 298 11.56 -9.58 4.02
CA LEU A 298 10.84 -10.36 3.03
C LEU A 298 10.86 -9.65 1.66
N SER A 299 10.80 -10.45 0.61
CA SER A 299 10.56 -9.92 -0.74
C SER A 299 9.11 -9.46 -0.89
N GLY A 300 8.86 -8.53 -1.80
CA GLY A 300 7.51 -8.22 -2.26
C GLY A 300 6.90 -9.44 -2.94
N ALA A 301 5.59 -9.60 -2.81
CA ALA A 301 4.87 -10.77 -3.29
C ALA A 301 3.61 -10.43 -4.10
N GLN A 302 3.56 -9.23 -4.63
CA GLN A 302 2.43 -8.73 -5.40
C GLN A 302 2.72 -8.70 -6.90
N PHE A 303 1.73 -9.07 -7.69
CA PHE A 303 1.72 -8.90 -9.14
C PHE A 303 0.71 -7.81 -9.50
N LYS A 304 1.17 -6.73 -10.08
CA LYS A 304 0.32 -5.58 -10.38
C LYS A 304 -0.09 -5.58 -11.85
N ILE A 305 -1.40 -5.50 -12.12
CA ILE A 305 -1.93 -5.32 -13.48
C ILE A 305 -2.80 -4.06 -13.52
N ASN A 306 -2.55 -3.20 -14.51
CA ASN A 306 -3.40 -2.07 -14.84
C ASN A 306 -4.01 -2.28 -16.23
N MET A 307 -5.30 -2.07 -16.36
CA MET A 307 -6.05 -2.25 -17.60
C MET A 307 -6.92 -1.03 -17.90
N LEU A 308 -7.03 -0.67 -19.17
CA LEU A 308 -8.05 0.24 -19.67
C LEU A 308 -9.11 -0.58 -20.41
N LEU A 309 -10.36 -0.51 -19.95
CA LEU A 309 -11.49 -1.26 -20.50
C LEU A 309 -12.41 -0.34 -21.31
N LYS A 310 -12.98 -0.85 -22.40
CA LYS A 310 -14.00 -0.14 -23.19
C LYS A 310 -15.38 -0.11 -22.52
N LYS A 311 -15.62 -1.00 -21.57
CA LYS A 311 -16.86 -1.15 -20.78
C LYS A 311 -16.58 -2.00 -19.56
N MET A 312 -17.50 -1.97 -18.58
CA MET A 312 -17.45 -2.87 -17.44
C MET A 312 -17.62 -4.35 -17.85
N PRO A 313 -16.92 -5.28 -17.19
CA PRO A 313 -17.09 -6.72 -17.41
C PRO A 313 -18.42 -7.21 -16.83
N ARG A 314 -19.14 -8.05 -17.57
CA ARG A 314 -20.37 -8.74 -17.06
C ARG A 314 -19.99 -9.97 -16.28
N LEU A 315 -20.66 -10.17 -15.13
CA LEU A 315 -20.35 -11.27 -14.20
C LEU A 315 -21.33 -12.45 -14.39
N LYS A 316 -20.82 -13.67 -14.32
CA LYS A 316 -21.63 -14.91 -14.37
C LYS A 316 -22.60 -15.03 -13.18
N SER A 317 -22.27 -14.42 -12.04
CA SER A 317 -23.15 -14.36 -10.87
C SER A 317 -24.43 -13.53 -11.11
N GLY A 318 -24.47 -12.72 -12.17
CA GLY A 318 -25.61 -11.85 -12.49
C GLY A 318 -25.68 -10.56 -11.65
N ILE A 319 -24.78 -10.35 -10.68
CA ILE A 319 -24.70 -9.06 -9.98
C ILE A 319 -24.30 -7.96 -10.95
N SER A 320 -24.83 -6.74 -10.77
CA SER A 320 -24.43 -5.60 -11.59
C SER A 320 -22.93 -5.31 -11.44
N PRO A 321 -22.21 -5.10 -12.53
CA PRO A 321 -20.79 -4.74 -12.47
C PRO A 321 -20.51 -3.51 -11.61
N GLU A 322 -21.41 -2.52 -11.66
CA GLU A 322 -21.29 -1.28 -10.88
C GLU A 322 -21.31 -1.53 -9.39
N LEU A 323 -22.06 -2.54 -8.93
CA LEU A 323 -22.06 -2.96 -7.52
C LEU A 323 -20.83 -3.81 -7.21
N ALA A 324 -20.53 -4.79 -8.05
CA ALA A 324 -19.43 -5.74 -7.80
C ALA A 324 -18.04 -5.05 -7.74
N PHE A 325 -17.82 -4.04 -8.58
CA PHE A 325 -16.54 -3.33 -8.65
C PHE A 325 -16.53 -1.97 -7.94
N ALA A 326 -17.62 -1.60 -7.22
CA ALA A 326 -17.65 -0.37 -6.43
C ALA A 326 -16.77 -0.43 -5.17
N GLY A 327 -16.49 -1.63 -4.69
CA GLY A 327 -15.55 -1.92 -3.61
C GLY A 327 -14.34 -2.68 -4.11
N THR A 328 -13.77 -3.52 -3.25
CA THR A 328 -12.75 -4.49 -3.63
C THR A 328 -13.42 -5.71 -4.25
N PHE A 329 -13.01 -6.08 -5.45
CA PHE A 329 -13.47 -7.30 -6.12
C PHE A 329 -12.40 -8.37 -5.92
N HIS A 330 -12.72 -9.44 -5.18
CA HIS A 330 -11.80 -10.53 -4.87
C HIS A 330 -12.04 -11.74 -5.75
N ILE A 331 -11.01 -12.41 -6.22
CA ILE A 331 -11.14 -13.69 -6.91
C ILE A 331 -10.17 -14.72 -6.32
N SER A 332 -10.62 -15.97 -6.25
CA SER A 332 -9.81 -17.12 -5.80
C SER A 332 -9.21 -16.90 -4.40
N GLU A 333 -9.92 -16.20 -3.54
CA GLU A 333 -9.52 -15.85 -2.18
C GLU A 333 -10.33 -16.59 -1.10
N ARG A 334 -10.70 -17.85 -1.31
CA ARG A 334 -11.07 -18.72 -0.21
C ARG A 334 -9.86 -18.94 0.70
N PHE A 335 -10.05 -19.12 1.99
CA PHE A 335 -8.96 -19.38 2.94
C PHE A 335 -8.05 -20.51 2.46
N SER A 336 -8.65 -21.65 2.04
CA SER A 336 -7.92 -22.80 1.50
C SER A 336 -7.14 -22.47 0.22
N GLN A 337 -7.65 -21.59 -0.65
CA GLN A 337 -6.97 -21.15 -1.86
C GLN A 337 -5.77 -20.24 -1.54
N LEU A 338 -5.94 -19.29 -0.61
CA LEU A 338 -4.87 -18.40 -0.16
C LEU A 338 -3.71 -19.21 0.44
N GLU A 339 -4.01 -20.14 1.37
CA GLU A 339 -2.97 -20.99 1.97
C GLU A 339 -2.30 -21.91 0.95
N THR A 340 -3.05 -22.50 0.02
CA THR A 340 -2.49 -23.33 -1.05
C THR A 340 -1.54 -22.52 -1.92
N SER A 341 -1.95 -21.34 -2.37
CA SER A 341 -1.15 -20.43 -3.20
C SER A 341 0.12 -19.98 -2.48
N TYR A 342 0.04 -19.72 -1.18
CA TYR A 342 1.21 -19.44 -0.36
C TYR A 342 2.19 -20.61 -0.34
N GLN A 343 1.72 -21.85 -0.08
CA GLN A 343 2.58 -23.03 -0.03
C GLN A 343 3.25 -23.34 -1.37
N GLU A 344 2.51 -23.18 -2.48
CA GLU A 344 3.04 -23.36 -3.83
C GLU A 344 4.15 -22.34 -4.15
N SER A 345 3.88 -21.06 -3.87
CA SER A 345 4.85 -19.98 -4.13
C SER A 345 6.08 -20.06 -3.21
N LYS A 346 5.88 -20.43 -1.95
CA LYS A 346 6.98 -20.73 -1.01
C LYS A 346 7.86 -21.90 -1.50
N ALA A 347 7.26 -22.87 -2.20
CA ALA A 347 7.99 -23.95 -2.86
C ALA A 347 8.62 -23.56 -4.21
N GLY A 348 8.62 -22.29 -4.59
CA GLY A 348 9.22 -21.77 -5.83
C GLY A 348 8.38 -22.02 -7.08
N LYS A 349 7.06 -22.17 -6.97
CA LYS A 349 6.14 -22.39 -8.08
C LYS A 349 5.14 -21.25 -8.19
N LEU A 350 4.78 -20.88 -9.42
CA LEU A 350 3.59 -20.04 -9.61
C LEU A 350 2.36 -20.74 -9.04
N PRO A 351 1.45 -20.01 -8.36
CA PRO A 351 0.21 -20.58 -7.84
C PRO A 351 -0.61 -21.26 -8.93
N THR A 352 -1.31 -22.33 -8.58
CA THR A 352 -2.28 -23.01 -9.47
C THR A 352 -3.62 -22.27 -9.57
N CYS A 353 -3.98 -21.50 -8.55
CA CYS A 353 -4.97 -20.43 -8.61
C CYS A 353 -4.27 -19.10 -8.31
N PHE A 354 -4.78 -18.02 -8.88
CA PHE A 354 -4.16 -16.70 -8.80
C PHE A 354 -5.04 -15.77 -7.94
N PRO A 355 -4.94 -15.85 -6.59
CA PRO A 355 -5.72 -14.99 -5.72
C PRO A 355 -5.37 -13.53 -5.96
N SER A 356 -6.39 -12.70 -6.05
CA SER A 356 -6.19 -11.29 -6.35
C SER A 356 -7.38 -10.42 -6.00
N GLU A 357 -7.09 -9.17 -5.64
CA GLU A 357 -8.07 -8.11 -5.47
C GLU A 357 -8.03 -7.13 -6.64
N MET A 358 -9.18 -6.54 -6.95
CA MET A 358 -9.32 -5.61 -8.07
C MET A 358 -10.10 -4.38 -7.67
N TYR A 359 -9.79 -3.28 -8.37
CA TYR A 359 -10.39 -1.97 -8.14
C TYR A 359 -10.73 -1.29 -9.46
N CYS A 360 -11.95 -0.79 -9.58
CA CYS A 360 -12.39 0.07 -10.68
C CYS A 360 -12.51 1.53 -10.16
N HIS A 361 -11.39 2.27 -10.20
CA HIS A 361 -11.35 3.63 -9.66
C HIS A 361 -12.29 4.59 -10.38
N THR A 362 -12.52 4.39 -11.67
CA THR A 362 -13.39 5.23 -12.47
C THR A 362 -14.87 5.17 -12.06
N LEU A 363 -15.30 4.14 -11.32
CA LEU A 363 -16.62 4.11 -10.71
C LEU A 363 -16.77 5.13 -9.56
N SER A 364 -15.68 5.37 -8.83
CA SER A 364 -15.66 6.36 -7.74
C SER A 364 -15.23 7.74 -8.23
N ASP A 365 -14.26 7.81 -9.13
CA ASP A 365 -13.72 9.04 -9.69
C ASP A 365 -13.40 8.89 -11.17
N PRO A 366 -14.32 9.27 -12.07
CA PRO A 366 -14.06 9.23 -13.50
C PRO A 366 -13.10 10.33 -13.98
N SER A 367 -12.74 11.31 -13.16
CA SER A 367 -11.89 12.45 -13.55
C SER A 367 -10.45 12.08 -13.93
N ILE A 368 -10.03 10.83 -13.67
CA ILE A 368 -8.75 10.28 -14.15
C ILE A 368 -8.77 9.92 -15.64
N LEU A 369 -9.93 9.99 -16.30
CA LEU A 369 -10.11 9.82 -17.75
C LEU A 369 -10.49 11.16 -18.39
N SER A 370 -10.11 11.34 -19.66
CA SER A 370 -10.61 12.50 -20.42
C SER A 370 -12.14 12.47 -20.58
N PRO A 371 -12.79 13.62 -20.81
CA PRO A 371 -14.24 13.68 -21.06
C PRO A 371 -14.71 12.74 -22.18
N GLU A 372 -13.90 12.59 -23.24
CA GLU A 372 -14.20 11.73 -24.39
C GLU A 372 -14.23 10.25 -23.99
N LEU A 373 -13.25 9.80 -23.19
CA LEU A 373 -13.20 8.42 -22.67
C LEU A 373 -14.35 8.15 -21.71
N GLN A 374 -14.67 9.12 -20.83
CA GLN A 374 -15.82 9.02 -19.93
C GLN A 374 -17.13 8.87 -20.71
N ALA A 375 -17.36 9.74 -21.71
CA ALA A 375 -18.57 9.70 -22.55
C ALA A 375 -18.68 8.41 -23.37
N ALA A 376 -17.55 7.81 -23.74
CA ALA A 376 -17.49 6.54 -24.46
C ALA A 376 -17.62 5.31 -23.51
N GLY A 377 -17.73 5.51 -22.19
CA GLY A 377 -17.95 4.45 -21.20
C GLY A 377 -16.71 3.66 -20.80
N TYR A 378 -15.50 4.21 -21.08
CA TYR A 378 -14.25 3.56 -20.68
C TYR A 378 -14.13 3.49 -19.15
N GLN A 379 -13.44 2.45 -18.68
CA GLN A 379 -13.19 2.19 -17.26
C GLN A 379 -11.75 1.75 -17.06
N THR A 380 -11.22 2.00 -15.86
CA THR A 380 -9.94 1.42 -15.44
C THR A 380 -10.19 0.21 -14.54
N LEU A 381 -9.39 -0.83 -14.70
CA LEU A 381 -9.37 -1.96 -13.77
C LEU A 381 -7.94 -2.22 -13.35
N THR A 382 -7.71 -2.15 -12.05
CA THR A 382 -6.44 -2.43 -11.41
C THR A 382 -6.54 -3.74 -10.66
N LEU A 383 -5.62 -4.69 -10.93
CA LEU A 383 -5.52 -5.96 -10.23
C LEU A 383 -4.24 -5.98 -9.38
N PHE A 384 -4.38 -6.47 -8.16
CA PHE A 384 -3.30 -6.73 -7.23
C PHE A 384 -3.29 -8.23 -6.92
N GLY A 385 -2.34 -8.97 -7.54
CA GLY A 385 -2.19 -10.40 -7.34
C GLY A 385 -1.39 -10.69 -6.08
N LEU A 386 -1.77 -11.74 -5.36
CA LEU A 386 -1.14 -12.19 -4.12
C LEU A 386 -0.19 -13.37 -4.39
N HIS A 387 0.68 -13.64 -3.44
CA HIS A 387 1.55 -14.83 -3.40
C HIS A 387 2.42 -15.03 -4.66
N THR A 388 2.91 -13.94 -5.23
CA THR A 388 3.88 -13.96 -6.34
C THR A 388 5.21 -13.30 -5.92
N PRO A 389 5.96 -13.92 -4.97
CA PRO A 389 7.19 -13.34 -4.45
C PRO A 389 8.26 -13.19 -5.53
N ALA A 390 9.16 -12.22 -5.31
CA ALA A 390 10.21 -11.85 -6.26
C ALA A 390 11.06 -13.04 -6.71
N GLU A 391 11.27 -14.04 -5.85
CA GLU A 391 12.05 -15.24 -6.12
C GLU A 391 11.53 -16.03 -7.32
N LEU A 392 10.23 -15.99 -7.60
CA LEU A 392 9.65 -16.69 -8.76
C LEU A 392 10.12 -16.09 -10.09
N PHE A 393 10.59 -14.84 -10.09
CA PHE A 393 10.97 -14.09 -11.28
C PHE A 393 12.49 -14.01 -11.49
N ASP A 394 13.31 -14.52 -10.56
CA ASP A 394 14.78 -14.39 -10.60
C ASP A 394 15.42 -15.07 -11.81
N ALA A 395 14.87 -16.19 -12.26
CA ALA A 395 15.46 -16.95 -13.37
C ALA A 395 15.21 -16.27 -14.74
N ASP A 396 13.98 -15.77 -14.95
CA ASP A 396 13.57 -15.05 -16.15
C ASP A 396 12.33 -14.22 -15.83
N ASN A 397 12.53 -12.93 -15.57
CA ASN A 397 11.45 -12.02 -15.21
C ASN A 397 10.39 -11.92 -16.31
N GLU A 398 10.77 -11.76 -17.56
CA GLU A 398 9.84 -11.52 -18.67
C GLU A 398 9.00 -12.77 -18.99
N ALA A 399 9.62 -13.95 -19.07
CA ALA A 399 8.90 -15.19 -19.34
C ALA A 399 7.95 -15.55 -18.19
N THR A 400 8.40 -15.40 -16.95
CA THR A 400 7.57 -15.67 -15.77
C THR A 400 6.44 -14.64 -15.64
N LYS A 401 6.71 -13.37 -15.93
CA LYS A 401 5.70 -12.29 -16.00
C LYS A 401 4.60 -12.61 -17.00
N ALA A 402 4.99 -13.04 -18.21
CA ALA A 402 4.02 -13.41 -19.24
C ALA A 402 3.14 -14.60 -18.80
N THR A 403 3.72 -15.60 -18.15
CA THR A 403 3.01 -16.76 -17.62
C THR A 403 2.05 -16.37 -16.49
N ALA A 404 2.52 -15.57 -15.54
CA ALA A 404 1.71 -15.09 -14.43
C ALA A 404 0.55 -14.20 -14.92
N LEU A 405 0.81 -13.26 -15.86
CA LEU A 405 -0.22 -12.43 -16.47
C LEU A 405 -1.32 -13.28 -17.12
N ALA A 406 -0.93 -14.29 -17.91
CA ALA A 406 -1.90 -15.21 -18.52
C ALA A 406 -2.71 -15.97 -17.46
N GLY A 407 -2.07 -16.37 -16.36
CA GLY A 407 -2.72 -17.02 -15.22
C GLY A 407 -3.75 -16.12 -14.54
N PHE A 408 -3.41 -14.89 -14.18
CA PHE A 408 -4.33 -13.93 -13.56
C PHE A 408 -5.52 -13.59 -14.47
N ILE A 409 -5.28 -13.41 -15.78
CA ILE A 409 -6.35 -13.15 -16.73
C ILE A 409 -7.28 -14.37 -16.87
N ALA A 410 -6.72 -15.57 -17.00
CA ALA A 410 -7.51 -16.80 -17.04
C ALA A 410 -8.33 -17.04 -15.76
N GLU A 411 -7.77 -16.68 -14.60
CA GLU A 411 -8.47 -16.74 -13.31
C GLU A 411 -9.66 -15.78 -13.28
N LEU A 412 -9.47 -14.53 -13.71
CA LEU A 412 -10.53 -13.53 -13.81
C LEU A 412 -11.66 -14.00 -14.78
N ASP A 413 -11.31 -14.52 -15.94
CA ASP A 413 -12.25 -14.96 -16.97
C ASP A 413 -13.19 -16.10 -16.49
N LYS A 414 -12.81 -16.85 -15.45
CA LYS A 414 -13.71 -17.85 -14.84
C LYS A 414 -15.01 -17.24 -14.32
N TYR A 415 -14.97 -15.98 -13.88
CA TYR A 415 -16.10 -15.26 -13.28
C TYR A 415 -16.83 -14.36 -14.28
N LEU A 416 -16.27 -14.12 -15.46
CA LEU A 416 -16.82 -13.22 -16.47
C LEU A 416 -17.67 -13.97 -17.51
N VAL A 417 -18.70 -13.29 -18.02
CA VAL A 417 -19.53 -13.79 -19.14
C VAL A 417 -18.72 -13.76 -20.44
N ASP A 418 -18.03 -12.64 -20.69
CA ASP A 418 -17.17 -12.45 -21.85
C ASP A 418 -15.72 -12.38 -21.38
N PRO A 419 -14.74 -12.97 -22.09
CA PRO A 419 -13.33 -12.84 -21.73
C PRO A 419 -12.90 -11.37 -21.61
N VAL A 420 -12.08 -11.04 -20.63
CA VAL A 420 -11.61 -9.66 -20.42
C VAL A 420 -10.85 -9.13 -21.64
N SER A 421 -10.19 -10.00 -22.40
CA SER A 421 -9.48 -9.66 -23.65
C SER A 421 -10.35 -9.03 -24.73
N GLU A 422 -11.69 -9.27 -24.72
CA GLU A 422 -12.65 -8.67 -25.64
C GLU A 422 -13.04 -7.24 -25.27
N ILE A 423 -12.92 -6.90 -23.99
CA ILE A 423 -13.31 -5.60 -23.45
C ILE A 423 -12.13 -4.67 -23.18
N ILE A 424 -10.89 -5.17 -23.11
CA ILE A 424 -9.68 -4.34 -23.02
C ILE A 424 -9.60 -3.41 -24.25
N ALA A 425 -9.27 -2.13 -24.02
CA ALA A 425 -8.95 -1.18 -25.05
C ALA A 425 -7.69 -1.62 -25.83
N ARG A 426 -7.55 -1.19 -27.06
CA ARG A 426 -6.39 -1.50 -27.88
C ARG A 426 -5.78 -0.23 -28.45
N ASN A 427 -4.46 -0.18 -28.49
CA ASN A 427 -3.69 0.84 -29.18
C ASN A 427 -3.91 0.75 -30.70
N SER A 428 -3.46 1.74 -31.42
CA SER A 428 -3.58 1.81 -32.90
C SER A 428 -2.85 0.65 -33.61
N ASP A 429 -1.82 0.08 -33.00
CA ASP A 429 -1.10 -1.11 -33.48
C ASP A 429 -1.80 -2.44 -33.16
N GLY A 430 -2.96 -2.40 -32.47
CA GLY A 430 -3.73 -3.56 -32.05
C GLY A 430 -3.29 -4.17 -30.72
N SER A 431 -2.22 -3.69 -30.09
CA SER A 431 -1.78 -4.17 -28.78
C SER A 431 -2.79 -3.81 -27.69
N PRO A 432 -3.04 -4.70 -26.71
CA PRO A 432 -3.99 -4.44 -25.63
C PRO A 432 -3.46 -3.39 -24.64
N CYS A 433 -4.34 -2.54 -24.13
CA CYS A 433 -4.03 -1.59 -23.05
C CYS A 433 -4.01 -2.32 -21.71
N ILE A 434 -2.96 -3.09 -21.48
CA ILE A 434 -2.67 -3.83 -20.27
C ILE A 434 -1.20 -3.67 -19.91
N GLU A 435 -0.93 -3.36 -18.66
CA GLU A 435 0.43 -3.26 -18.10
C GLU A 435 0.55 -4.21 -16.91
N ALA A 436 1.56 -5.07 -16.91
CA ALA A 436 1.89 -5.95 -15.80
C ALA A 436 3.24 -5.57 -15.19
N LYS A 437 3.32 -5.61 -13.85
CA LYS A 437 4.53 -5.33 -13.07
C LYS A 437 4.76 -6.42 -12.04
N THR A 438 5.97 -6.99 -12.07
CA THR A 438 6.46 -7.94 -11.08
C THR A 438 7.12 -7.20 -9.90
N PRO A 439 7.43 -7.88 -8.79
CA PRO A 439 8.26 -7.30 -7.74
C PRO A 439 9.62 -6.78 -8.24
N LEU A 440 10.25 -7.47 -9.22
CA LEU A 440 11.53 -7.02 -9.80
C LEU A 440 11.37 -5.75 -10.65
N ASP A 441 10.25 -5.60 -11.37
CA ASP A 441 9.96 -4.36 -12.10
C ASP A 441 9.78 -3.17 -11.16
N LEU A 442 9.25 -3.39 -9.95
CA LEU A 442 9.12 -2.34 -8.93
C LEU A 442 10.49 -1.94 -8.35
N GLU A 443 11.36 -2.92 -8.14
CA GLU A 443 12.74 -2.66 -7.70
C GLU A 443 13.48 -1.80 -8.73
N GLU A 444 13.39 -2.13 -10.01
CA GLU A 444 14.01 -1.40 -11.10
C GLU A 444 13.44 0.03 -11.24
N ALA A 445 12.12 0.16 -11.23
CA ALA A 445 11.45 1.44 -11.53
C ALA A 445 11.54 2.47 -10.40
N ILE A 446 11.37 2.06 -9.15
CA ILE A 446 11.25 2.94 -7.99
C ILE A 446 12.11 2.52 -6.79
N SER A 447 13.10 1.67 -7.02
CA SER A 447 14.08 1.23 -6.02
C SER A 447 13.45 0.60 -4.77
N LEU A 448 12.36 -0.14 -4.92
CA LEU A 448 11.78 -0.96 -3.85
C LEU A 448 12.53 -2.30 -3.78
N PRO A 449 13.33 -2.58 -2.74
CA PRO A 449 14.14 -3.78 -2.66
C PRO A 449 13.28 -5.04 -2.82
N ARG A 450 13.57 -5.85 -3.82
CA ARG A 450 12.81 -7.06 -4.16
C ARG A 450 11.30 -6.79 -4.31
N GLY A 451 10.91 -5.55 -4.65
CA GLY A 451 9.53 -5.16 -4.80
C GLY A 451 8.73 -5.03 -3.50
N ASN A 452 9.36 -5.07 -2.32
CA ASN A 452 8.63 -4.94 -1.06
C ASN A 452 7.99 -3.55 -0.94
N ILE A 453 6.65 -3.49 -1.04
CA ILE A 453 5.89 -2.23 -1.06
C ILE A 453 5.91 -1.49 0.28
N PHE A 454 6.31 -2.15 1.35
CA PHE A 454 6.50 -1.56 2.67
C PHE A 454 7.95 -1.12 2.91
N HIS A 455 8.85 -1.30 1.93
CA HIS A 455 10.29 -1.04 1.99
C HIS A 455 11.07 -1.91 2.99
N SER A 456 10.41 -2.54 3.93
CA SER A 456 10.89 -3.47 4.95
C SER A 456 9.71 -4.26 5.49
N ASP A 457 9.95 -5.24 6.35
CA ASP A 457 8.86 -5.92 7.02
C ASP A 457 8.11 -4.92 7.92
N LEU A 458 6.79 -5.02 7.93
CA LEU A 458 5.97 -4.22 8.83
C LEU A 458 6.27 -4.60 10.29
N THR A 459 6.12 -3.64 11.17
CA THR A 459 6.32 -3.82 12.62
C THR A 459 5.10 -3.32 13.39
N PHE A 460 4.84 -3.89 14.54
CA PHE A 460 3.79 -3.37 15.43
C PHE A 460 4.06 -1.92 15.84
N PRO A 461 3.03 -1.10 16.14
CA PRO A 461 3.17 0.33 16.45
C PRO A 461 3.61 0.60 17.90
N PHE A 462 4.43 -0.28 18.47
CA PHE A 462 5.06 -0.13 19.78
C PHE A 462 6.53 -0.54 19.71
N ARG A 463 7.31 -0.13 20.66
CA ARG A 463 8.69 -0.60 20.86
C ARG A 463 8.69 -1.79 21.82
N GLU A 464 9.58 -2.75 21.58
CA GLU A 464 9.82 -3.82 22.53
C GLU A 464 10.50 -3.30 23.80
N GLU A 465 10.39 -4.02 24.89
CA GLU A 465 11.00 -3.62 26.16
C GLU A 465 12.52 -3.52 26.01
N GLY A 466 13.06 -2.37 26.44
CA GLY A 466 14.49 -2.06 26.31
C GLY A 466 14.91 -1.38 24.99
N ASP A 467 14.02 -1.26 24.00
CA ASP A 467 14.29 -0.44 22.82
C ASP A 467 14.24 1.05 23.19
N SER A 468 15.31 1.78 22.89
CA SER A 468 15.45 3.20 23.22
C SER A 468 14.90 4.14 22.14
N ARG A 469 14.48 3.63 20.97
CA ARG A 469 13.94 4.47 19.89
C ARG A 469 12.66 5.15 20.36
N ARG A 470 12.62 6.45 20.17
CA ARG A 470 11.47 7.26 20.61
C ARG A 470 10.37 7.33 19.54
N TRP A 471 10.77 7.43 18.29
CA TRP A 471 9.84 7.61 17.17
C TRP A 471 9.82 6.43 16.20
N GLY A 472 10.78 5.49 16.32
CA GLY A 472 10.92 4.34 15.41
C GLY A 472 11.42 4.72 14.01
N VAL A 473 12.05 5.87 13.89
CA VAL A 473 12.64 6.43 12.68
C VAL A 473 14.16 6.59 12.82
N GLU A 474 14.66 6.44 14.04
CA GLU A 474 16.06 6.59 14.39
C GLU A 474 16.90 5.46 13.80
N THR A 475 18.11 5.79 13.36
CA THR A 475 19.15 4.84 12.98
C THR A 475 20.25 4.78 14.05
N ASP A 476 21.30 3.99 13.80
CA ASP A 476 22.52 3.97 14.62
C ASP A 476 23.33 5.29 14.56
N ASP A 477 23.10 6.07 13.50
CA ASP A 477 23.68 7.43 13.36
C ASP A 477 22.67 8.47 13.82
N PRO A 478 22.97 9.27 14.86
CA PRO A 478 22.04 10.27 15.40
C PRO A 478 21.69 11.41 14.43
N ARG A 479 22.35 11.48 13.26
CA ARG A 479 22.07 12.46 12.20
C ARG A 479 21.21 11.91 11.09
N ILE A 480 20.98 10.60 11.05
CA ILE A 480 20.30 9.94 9.96
C ILE A 480 19.00 9.30 10.48
N PHE A 481 17.88 9.63 9.82
CA PHE A 481 16.56 9.14 10.15
C PHE A 481 15.91 8.48 8.94
N ILE A 482 15.04 7.51 9.15
CA ILE A 482 14.20 6.93 8.10
C ILE A 482 12.86 7.64 8.12
N CYS A 483 12.50 8.31 7.02
CA CYS A 483 11.20 8.95 6.87
C CYS A 483 10.30 8.25 5.85
N GLY A 484 10.77 7.17 5.23
CA GLY A 484 10.04 6.35 4.27
C GLY A 484 9.22 5.22 4.90
N ALA A 485 8.54 4.45 4.05
CA ALA A 485 7.65 3.35 4.46
C ALA A 485 8.36 2.25 5.28
N GLY A 486 9.69 2.12 5.18
CA GLY A 486 10.47 1.18 5.97
C GLY A 486 10.75 1.59 7.43
N ALA A 487 10.25 2.75 7.88
CA ALA A 487 10.27 3.11 9.30
C ALA A 487 9.21 2.33 10.08
N GLN A 488 9.35 2.27 11.40
CA GLN A 488 8.29 1.75 12.26
C GLN A 488 7.02 2.61 12.10
N ARG A 489 5.85 1.97 12.08
CA ARG A 489 4.57 2.61 11.71
C ARG A 489 4.54 3.12 10.27
N GLY A 490 5.42 2.58 9.42
CA GLY A 490 5.40 2.79 7.98
C GLY A 490 4.41 1.87 7.26
N GLY A 491 4.51 1.87 5.95
CA GLY A 491 3.63 1.10 5.07
C GLY A 491 2.44 1.91 4.58
N GLY A 492 1.97 1.59 3.39
CA GLY A 492 0.87 2.29 2.74
C GLY A 492 1.15 3.77 2.43
N VAL A 493 0.11 4.48 1.99
CA VAL A 493 0.18 5.94 1.75
C VAL A 493 -0.36 6.65 2.99
N SER A 494 0.53 6.97 3.93
CA SER A 494 0.12 7.49 5.24
C SER A 494 0.73 8.85 5.61
N GLY A 495 1.96 9.15 5.17
CA GLY A 495 2.69 10.31 5.68
C GLY A 495 3.19 10.17 7.12
N ILE A 496 2.81 9.10 7.84
CA ILE A 496 3.16 8.87 9.24
C ILE A 496 4.68 8.83 9.45
N PRO A 497 5.47 8.06 8.68
CA PRO A 497 6.93 8.07 8.83
C PRO A 497 7.54 9.46 8.62
N GLY A 498 7.02 10.20 7.65
CA GLY A 498 7.45 11.58 7.37
C GLY A 498 7.21 12.52 8.55
N HIS A 499 6.00 12.47 9.13
CA HIS A 499 5.66 13.22 10.34
C HIS A 499 6.58 12.83 11.50
N ASN A 500 6.71 11.53 11.79
CA ASN A 500 7.47 11.05 12.94
C ASN A 500 8.96 11.38 12.83
N ALA A 501 9.53 11.29 11.62
CA ALA A 501 10.91 11.72 11.37
C ALA A 501 11.09 13.23 11.57
N ALA A 502 10.13 14.05 11.13
CA ALA A 502 10.18 15.48 11.38
C ALA A 502 10.09 15.80 12.87
N MET A 503 9.22 15.12 13.64
CA MET A 503 9.12 15.30 15.09
C MET A 503 10.40 14.87 15.80
N ALA A 504 11.03 13.76 15.40
CA ALA A 504 12.33 13.32 15.93
C ALA A 504 13.42 14.39 15.72
N VAL A 505 13.53 14.93 14.51
CA VAL A 505 14.49 16.01 14.15
C VAL A 505 14.24 17.28 14.96
N LEU A 506 12.99 17.61 15.23
CA LEU A 506 12.60 18.81 16.00
C LEU A 506 12.71 18.61 17.53
N GLY A 507 13.06 17.42 18.00
CA GLY A 507 13.22 17.11 19.44
C GLY A 507 11.89 17.10 20.21
N LYS A 508 10.78 16.83 19.55
CA LYS A 508 9.43 16.81 20.13
C LYS A 508 9.04 15.45 20.70
#